data_f9f9c7860cd12faf155ec99221b35787
#
_entry.id   f9f9c7860cd12faf155ec99221b35787
#
_cell.length_a   1.000
_cell.length_b   1.000
_cell.length_c   1.000
_cell.angle_alpha   90.00
_cell.angle_beta   90.00
_cell.angle_gamma   90.00
#
_symmetry.space_group_name_H-M   'P 1'
#
loop_
_entity.id
_entity.type
_entity.pdbx_description
1 polymer ?
#
loop_
_entity_poly.entity_id
_entity_poly.type
_entity_poly.pdbx_seq_one_letter_code
_entity_poly.pdbx_strand_id
1 'polypeptide(L)'
;MLKKGSGVSAEHAEITAFLGKGTEFKGVLSFEGTIRVDGRVEGEVLSKDTLIAGDEAHLQGEISVGTIISSGKIVGNINASQKVHILAPGVIEGNIKTPNLIIEEGVTFDGKCEM
;
A
#
# COMPACT_ATOMS: atom_id res chain seq x y z
N MET A 1 -18.20 -6.06 4.48
CA MET A 1 -18.12 -5.54 4.52
C MET A 1 -18.06 -4.88 4.59
N LEU A 2 -17.74 -5.00 4.52
CA LEU A 2 -17.65 -4.32 4.62
C LEU A 2 -17.90 -3.69 4.21
N LYS A 3 -18.09 -3.62 4.03
CA LYS A 3 -18.32 -2.96 3.70
C LYS A 3 -18.41 -2.26 3.62
N LYS A 4 -18.35 -2.24 3.59
CA LYS A 4 -18.36 -1.47 3.53
C LYS A 4 -18.09 -0.90 3.63
N GLY A 5 -17.84 -1.12 3.72
CA GLY A 5 -17.39 -0.63 3.76
C GLY A 5 -17.14 -0.07 3.74
N SER A 6 -17.02 -0.36 3.86
CA SER A 6 -16.82 0.28 3.87
C SER A 6 -16.83 1.10 3.79
N GLY A 7 -17.25 0.61 3.91
CA GLY A 7 -17.80 1.83 3.44
C GLY A 7 -17.18 2.96 3.77
N VAL A 8 -16.40 2.87 3.51
CA VAL A 8 -15.52 3.95 3.70
C VAL A 8 -16.00 5.11 2.89
N SER A 9 -16.12 6.23 3.50
CA SER A 9 -16.48 7.43 2.82
C SER A 9 -15.25 8.27 2.55
N ALA A 10 -15.17 8.76 1.36
CA ALA A 10 -14.04 9.56 0.96
C ALA A 10 -14.37 11.02 0.84
N GLU A 11 -15.42 11.45 1.45
CA GLU A 11 -15.90 12.80 1.23
C GLU A 11 -14.99 13.88 1.72
N HIS A 12 -14.19 13.60 2.69
CA HIS A 12 -13.42 14.64 3.34
C HIS A 12 -11.99 14.67 2.93
N ALA A 13 -11.59 13.80 2.05
CA ALA A 13 -10.31 13.91 1.39
C ALA A 13 -9.09 13.90 2.29
N GLU A 14 -9.23 13.62 3.55
CA GLU A 14 -8.07 13.43 4.40
C GLU A 14 -7.84 11.96 4.55
N ILE A 15 -7.47 11.48 5.71
CA ILE A 15 -7.35 10.05 5.85
C ILE A 15 -8.74 9.46 5.70
N THR A 16 -8.91 8.71 4.64
CA THR A 16 -10.20 8.18 4.30
C THR A 16 -10.51 6.91 5.08
N ALA A 17 -9.49 6.11 5.33
CA ALA A 17 -9.71 4.83 5.99
C ALA A 17 -8.46 4.44 6.75
N PHE A 18 -8.65 3.52 7.68
CA PHE A 18 -7.57 3.03 8.50
C PHE A 18 -7.81 1.57 8.80
N LEU A 19 -6.85 0.71 8.46
CA LEU A 19 -6.90 -0.71 8.80
C LEU A 19 -5.87 -0.97 9.87
N GLY A 20 -6.32 -1.13 11.09
CA GLY A 20 -5.43 -1.27 12.21
C GLY A 20 -4.81 -2.64 12.35
N LYS A 21 -3.98 -2.80 13.35
CA LYS A 21 -3.33 -4.08 13.64
C LYS A 21 -4.38 -5.14 13.89
N GLY A 22 -4.11 -6.33 13.40
CA GLY A 22 -5.03 -7.44 13.60
C GLY A 22 -6.16 -7.48 12.60
N THR A 23 -6.27 -6.48 11.75
CA THR A 23 -7.27 -6.45 10.69
C THR A 23 -6.79 -7.27 9.52
N GLU A 24 -7.69 -8.01 8.90
CA GLU A 24 -7.36 -8.78 7.71
C GLU A 24 -8.39 -8.47 6.65
N PHE A 25 -7.93 -8.14 5.45
CA PHE A 25 -8.79 -7.82 4.33
C PHE A 25 -8.38 -8.67 3.14
N LYS A 26 -9.37 -9.27 2.51
CA LYS A 26 -9.14 -10.05 1.30
C LYS A 26 -10.10 -9.61 0.22
N GLY A 27 -9.58 -9.41 -0.98
CA GLY A 27 -10.40 -9.01 -2.11
C GLY A 27 -9.85 -7.78 -2.79
N VAL A 28 -10.73 -6.91 -3.25
CA VAL A 28 -10.34 -5.70 -3.95
C VAL A 28 -10.64 -4.50 -3.08
N LEU A 29 -9.62 -3.71 -2.81
CA LEU A 29 -9.76 -2.50 -2.03
C LEU A 29 -9.57 -1.31 -2.94
N SER A 30 -10.60 -0.49 -3.07
CA SER A 30 -10.54 0.71 -3.90
C SER A 30 -10.91 1.90 -3.03
N PHE A 31 -10.13 2.97 -3.16
CA PHE A 31 -10.37 4.12 -2.30
C PHE A 31 -9.87 5.41 -2.94
N GLU A 32 -10.34 6.51 -2.39
CA GLU A 32 -9.85 7.84 -2.75
C GLU A 32 -9.38 8.50 -1.46
N GLY A 33 -8.39 9.38 -1.58
CA GLY A 33 -7.80 10.01 -0.44
C GLY A 33 -6.68 9.16 0.11
N THR A 34 -6.39 9.32 1.38
CA THR A 34 -5.27 8.63 2.01
C THR A 34 -5.78 7.51 2.89
N ILE A 35 -5.22 6.33 2.72
CA ILE A 35 -5.54 5.22 3.59
C ILE A 35 -4.26 4.76 4.29
N ARG A 36 -4.41 4.41 5.56
CA ARG A 36 -3.31 3.85 6.32
C ARG A 36 -3.62 2.41 6.67
N VAL A 37 -2.66 1.53 6.44
CA VAL A 37 -2.81 0.11 6.71
C VAL A 37 -1.75 -0.33 7.71
N ASP A 38 -2.20 -0.90 8.83
CA ASP A 38 -1.29 -1.53 9.78
C ASP A 38 -1.62 -3.00 9.94
N GLY A 39 -2.60 -3.48 9.19
CA GLY A 39 -3.01 -4.87 9.22
C GLY A 39 -2.58 -5.61 7.97
N ARG A 40 -3.36 -6.59 7.59
CA ARG A 40 -3.02 -7.46 6.47
C ARG A 40 -4.02 -7.31 5.33
N VAL A 41 -3.52 -7.15 4.12
CA VAL A 41 -4.35 -7.02 2.93
C VAL A 41 -3.88 -8.02 1.89
N GLU A 42 -4.81 -8.81 1.35
CA GLU A 42 -4.52 -9.74 0.28
C GLU A 42 -5.47 -9.48 -0.87
N GLY A 43 -4.92 -9.38 -2.08
CA GLY A 43 -5.72 -9.15 -3.27
C GLY A 43 -5.24 -7.95 -4.04
N GLU A 44 -6.18 -7.07 -4.39
CA GLU A 44 -5.84 -5.90 -5.17
C GLU A 44 -6.11 -4.63 -4.39
N VAL A 45 -5.22 -3.67 -4.52
CA VAL A 45 -5.41 -2.35 -3.94
C VAL A 45 -5.37 -1.35 -5.08
N LEU A 46 -6.43 -0.58 -5.22
CA LEU A 46 -6.57 0.37 -6.33
C LEU A 46 -6.85 1.75 -5.79
N SER A 47 -6.06 2.72 -6.23
CA SER A 47 -6.28 4.11 -5.85
C SER A 47 -5.47 5.00 -6.76
N LYS A 48 -5.85 6.27 -6.82
CA LYS A 48 -5.03 7.28 -7.47
C LYS A 48 -4.29 8.14 -6.45
N ASP A 49 -4.54 7.90 -5.19
CA ASP A 49 -4.02 8.75 -4.13
C ASP A 49 -2.93 8.02 -3.34
N THR A 50 -2.91 8.20 -2.04
CA THR A 50 -1.78 7.76 -1.24
C THR A 50 -2.13 6.58 -0.36
N LEU A 51 -1.25 5.58 -0.36
CA LEU A 51 -1.34 4.44 0.54
C LEU A 51 -0.16 4.50 1.50
N ILE A 52 -0.46 4.44 2.79
CA ILE A 52 0.57 4.41 3.82
C ILE A 52 0.50 3.06 4.51
N ALA A 53 1.59 2.31 4.48
CA ALA A 53 1.66 1.01 5.15
C ALA A 53 2.64 1.12 6.30
N GLY A 54 2.16 0.84 7.50
CA GLY A 54 2.99 0.92 8.69
C GLY A 54 3.91 -0.28 8.85
N ASP A 55 4.66 -0.29 9.95
CA ASP A 55 5.70 -1.30 10.17
C ASP A 55 5.15 -2.72 10.22
N GLU A 56 3.92 -2.86 10.65
CA GLU A 56 3.33 -4.18 10.79
C GLU A 56 2.38 -4.53 9.66
N ALA A 57 2.28 -3.67 8.67
CA ALA A 57 1.42 -3.94 7.54
C ALA A 57 1.99 -5.08 6.69
N HIS A 58 1.10 -5.86 6.13
CA HIS A 58 1.48 -6.94 5.24
C HIS A 58 0.54 -6.89 4.04
N LEU A 59 1.08 -6.54 2.91
CA LEU A 59 0.31 -6.41 1.68
C LEU A 59 0.75 -7.50 0.71
N GLN A 60 -0.22 -8.18 0.13
CA GLN A 60 0.06 -9.27 -0.78
C GLN A 60 -0.86 -9.17 -1.98
N GLY A 61 -0.29 -9.19 -3.18
CA GLY A 61 -1.07 -9.14 -4.41
C GLY A 61 -0.64 -7.99 -5.28
N GLU A 62 -1.62 -7.32 -5.90
CA GLU A 62 -1.33 -6.23 -6.80
C GLU A 62 -1.75 -4.91 -6.20
N ILE A 63 -0.85 -3.95 -6.25
CA ILE A 63 -1.10 -2.64 -5.68
C ILE A 63 -0.93 -1.61 -6.78
N SER A 64 -2.00 -0.86 -7.06
CA SER A 64 -1.98 0.21 -8.05
C SER A 64 -2.44 1.48 -7.38
N VAL A 65 -1.50 2.38 -7.12
CA VAL A 65 -1.80 3.61 -6.39
C VAL A 65 -1.05 4.76 -7.03
N GLY A 66 -1.33 5.97 -6.56
CA GLY A 66 -0.55 7.12 -6.99
C GLY A 66 0.77 7.15 -6.27
N THR A 67 0.72 7.12 -4.94
CA THR A 67 1.90 7.15 -4.11
C THR A 67 1.78 6.09 -3.04
N ILE A 68 2.87 5.37 -2.78
CA ILE A 68 2.89 4.43 -1.68
C ILE A 68 4.07 4.74 -0.77
N ILE A 69 3.79 4.78 0.53
CA ILE A 69 4.81 4.97 1.55
C ILE A 69 4.69 3.77 2.47
N SER A 70 5.72 2.95 2.53
CA SER A 70 5.62 1.69 3.26
C SER A 70 6.85 1.44 4.10
N SER A 71 6.62 1.01 5.33
CA SER A 71 7.68 0.47 6.17
C SER A 71 7.39 -0.98 6.55
N GLY A 72 6.35 -1.56 5.95
CA GLY A 72 5.97 -2.94 6.22
C GLY A 72 6.40 -3.88 5.11
N LYS A 73 5.75 -5.03 5.05
CA LYS A 73 6.09 -6.04 4.07
C LYS A 73 5.10 -6.03 2.92
N ILE A 74 5.62 -6.03 1.69
CA ILE A 74 4.79 -6.05 0.50
C ILE A 74 5.29 -7.18 -0.40
N VAL A 75 4.37 -8.06 -0.79
CA VAL A 75 4.68 -9.17 -1.68
C VAL A 75 3.79 -9.05 -2.89
N GLY A 76 4.37 -8.98 -4.09
CA GLY A 76 3.62 -8.91 -5.32
C GLY A 76 4.05 -7.77 -6.20
N ASN A 77 3.10 -7.23 -6.95
CA ASN A 77 3.40 -6.18 -7.91
C ASN A 77 2.91 -4.82 -7.39
N ILE A 78 3.77 -3.82 -7.51
CA ILE A 78 3.43 -2.47 -7.11
C ILE A 78 3.51 -1.57 -8.33
N ASN A 79 2.41 -0.88 -8.63
CA ASN A 79 2.37 0.12 -9.68
C ASN A 79 2.01 1.45 -9.04
N ALA A 80 2.94 2.38 -9.03
CA ALA A 80 2.68 3.70 -8.48
C ALA A 80 2.90 4.72 -9.57
N SER A 81 1.87 5.50 -9.84
CA SER A 81 1.95 6.46 -10.94
C SER A 81 2.74 7.69 -10.58
N GLN A 82 3.02 7.92 -9.32
CA GLN A 82 3.77 9.08 -8.88
C GLN A 82 5.04 8.72 -8.15
N LYS A 83 4.97 7.93 -7.08
CA LYS A 83 6.14 7.69 -6.28
C LYS A 83 5.99 6.44 -5.41
N VAL A 84 7.11 5.77 -5.19
CA VAL A 84 7.23 4.70 -4.18
C VAL A 84 8.30 5.12 -3.20
N HIS A 85 7.97 5.14 -1.93
CA HIS A 85 8.91 5.49 -0.88
C HIS A 85 8.88 4.40 0.18
N ILE A 86 9.96 3.65 0.28
CA ILE A 86 10.05 2.52 1.21
C ILE A 86 10.99 2.88 2.34
N LEU A 87 10.48 2.76 3.55
CA LEU A 87 11.21 3.10 4.75
C LEU A 87 11.63 1.82 5.49
N ALA A 88 12.72 1.90 6.22
CA ALA A 88 13.13 0.76 7.03
C ALA A 88 12.13 0.59 8.18
N PRO A 89 11.84 -0.64 8.61
CA PRO A 89 12.44 -1.91 8.21
C PRO A 89 11.65 -2.62 7.09
N GLY A 90 11.19 -1.90 6.09
CA GLY A 90 10.35 -2.46 5.05
C GLY A 90 10.98 -3.61 4.28
N VAL A 91 10.14 -4.47 3.75
CA VAL A 91 10.55 -5.59 2.92
C VAL A 91 9.66 -5.62 1.69
N ILE A 92 10.28 -5.65 0.52
CA ILE A 92 9.55 -5.72 -0.74
C ILE A 92 9.98 -6.98 -1.48
N GLU A 93 9.03 -7.81 -1.84
CA GLU A 93 9.29 -8.98 -2.67
C GLU A 93 8.39 -8.91 -3.88
N GLY A 94 8.96 -8.77 -5.07
CA GLY A 94 8.20 -8.72 -6.29
C GLY A 94 8.67 -7.60 -7.20
N ASN A 95 7.73 -7.03 -7.94
CA ASN A 95 8.07 -6.04 -8.95
C ASN A 95 7.51 -4.68 -8.59
N ILE A 96 8.28 -3.64 -8.87
CA ILE A 96 7.86 -2.27 -8.66
C ILE A 96 7.94 -1.53 -9.98
N LYS A 97 6.88 -0.80 -10.31
CA LYS A 97 6.87 0.06 -11.47
C LYS A 97 6.46 1.46 -11.04
N THR A 98 7.35 2.42 -11.21
CA THR A 98 7.11 3.78 -10.77
C THR A 98 8.09 4.73 -11.43
N PRO A 99 7.69 5.99 -11.68
CA PRO A 99 8.66 6.98 -12.18
C PRO A 99 9.61 7.48 -11.10
N ASN A 100 9.28 7.34 -9.83
CA ASN A 100 10.14 7.80 -8.74
C ASN A 100 10.19 6.75 -7.66
N LEU A 101 11.40 6.27 -7.36
CA LEU A 101 11.58 5.25 -6.34
C LEU A 101 12.57 5.75 -5.32
N ILE A 102 12.18 5.72 -4.05
CA ILE A 102 13.05 6.09 -2.94
C ILE A 102 13.06 4.93 -1.97
N ILE A 103 14.23 4.37 -1.74
CA ILE A 103 14.40 3.27 -0.79
C ILE A 103 15.43 3.69 0.23
N GLU A 104 15.01 3.69 1.49
CA GLU A 104 15.88 4.08 2.58
C GLU A 104 16.81 2.96 2.99
N GLU A 105 17.84 3.31 3.72
CA GLU A 105 18.76 2.32 4.26
C GLU A 105 18.01 1.37 5.20
N GLY A 106 18.38 0.08 5.13
CA GLY A 106 17.74 -0.89 6.01
C GLY A 106 16.56 -1.60 5.39
N VAL A 107 16.20 -1.26 4.17
CA VAL A 107 15.10 -1.89 3.46
C VAL A 107 15.63 -3.10 2.70
N THR A 108 14.84 -4.17 2.68
CA THR A 108 15.14 -5.35 1.88
C THR A 108 14.28 -5.34 0.63
N PHE A 109 14.91 -5.42 -0.52
CA PHE A 109 14.20 -5.44 -1.79
C PHE A 109 14.64 -6.67 -2.58
N ASP A 110 13.69 -7.53 -2.91
CA ASP A 110 13.94 -8.73 -3.68
C ASP A 110 12.99 -8.75 -4.87
N GLY A 111 13.51 -8.48 -6.06
CA GLY A 111 12.68 -8.44 -7.25
C GLY A 111 13.21 -7.46 -8.27
N LYS A 112 12.29 -6.86 -9.01
CA LYS A 112 12.64 -5.96 -10.09
C LYS A 112 11.98 -4.61 -9.91
N CYS A 113 12.68 -3.58 -10.38
CA CYS A 113 12.14 -2.24 -10.37
C CYS A 113 12.21 -1.68 -11.78
N GLU A 114 11.08 -1.15 -12.25
CA GLU A 114 11.02 -0.45 -13.53
C GLU A 114 10.66 1.00 -13.29
N MET A 115 11.36 1.87 -13.98
CA MET A 115 11.10 3.29 -13.87
C MET A 115 10.86 3.90 -15.21
#